data_ab0c980bc0c0104803bca253182df6ec
#
_entry.id   ab0c980bc0c0104803bca253182df6ec
#
_cell.length_a   1.000
_cell.length_b   1.000
_cell.length_c   1.000
_cell.angle_alpha   90.00
_cell.angle_beta   90.00
_cell.angle_gamma   90.00
#
_symmetry.space_group_name_H-M   'P 1'
#
loop_
_entity.id
_entity.type
_entity.pdbx_description
1 polymer ?
#
loop_
_entity_poly.entity_id
_entity_poly.type
_entity_poly.pdbx_seq_one_letter_code
_entity_poly.pdbx_strand_id
1 'polypeptide(L)'
;MPQSAPLPFLPAIQTLIHHEIHISDIQSDSDREIMEGQEGSQQLQLILAHKLFLLTHPIVADIEKVQLRQEVLDAIVADDMAPLYETLAANSVLDLDQSILASMRAKIDEQLKKLDEKIADAEENLGESEVREAHLAKSLFYIRIVDKEKALEQLKVTESKTVVVGQKMDLVFYTLQLGFFYMDFDLISKSIEKAKKLFEEGGDWERKNRLKVYEGFIISLDRVSLKQKVVDAPEILTVIGKIPHLSEFLNSLCDCQYKSFFSAFAGLTEQIKLDRYLRPHFRYYMREVRTVVYSQFLKPYKSVAIEAMAKAFGVTVEFIDLELSRFIAAGKLHCKIDKVHVVKN
;
A
#
# COMPACT_ATOMS: atom_id res chain seq x y z
N MET A 1 30.28 11.61 -13.57
CA MET A 1 28.96 11.92 -13.00
C MET A 1 28.41 10.63 -12.45
N PRO A 2 28.17 10.44 -11.14
CA PRO A 2 27.55 9.22 -10.64
C PRO A 2 26.08 9.25 -11.03
N GLN A 3 25.65 8.21 -11.72
CA GLN A 3 24.24 7.93 -11.97
C GLN A 3 23.56 7.76 -10.60
N SER A 4 22.56 8.59 -10.32
CA SER A 4 21.71 8.46 -9.14
C SER A 4 21.03 7.10 -9.20
N ALA A 5 21.32 6.25 -8.21
CA ALA A 5 20.65 4.98 -8.06
C ALA A 5 19.15 5.23 -7.84
N PRO A 6 18.24 4.47 -8.49
CA PRO A 6 16.82 4.62 -8.26
C PRO A 6 16.50 4.35 -6.79
N LEU A 7 15.63 5.19 -6.21
CA LEU A 7 15.19 5.09 -4.82
C LEU A 7 14.64 3.67 -4.51
N PRO A 8 15.15 2.94 -3.51
CA PRO A 8 15.00 1.49 -3.38
C PRO A 8 13.63 0.99 -2.85
N PHE A 9 12.64 1.84 -2.66
CA PHE A 9 11.39 1.50 -1.95
C PHE A 9 10.18 1.17 -2.82
N LEU A 10 10.14 1.70 -4.03
CA LEU A 10 9.06 1.42 -4.98
C LEU A 10 8.86 -0.09 -5.24
N PRO A 11 9.94 -0.91 -5.29
CA PRO A 11 9.82 -2.33 -5.62
C PRO A 11 9.12 -3.18 -4.56
N ALA A 12 9.09 -2.81 -3.29
CA ALA A 12 8.70 -3.75 -2.23
C ALA A 12 7.19 -3.94 -2.13
N ILE A 13 6.42 -2.87 -2.05
CA ILE A 13 4.96 -2.96 -2.05
C ILE A 13 4.47 -3.37 -3.44
N GLN A 14 5.12 -2.87 -4.48
CA GLN A 14 4.87 -3.29 -5.86
C GLN A 14 5.20 -4.75 -6.11
N THR A 15 6.30 -5.26 -5.56
CA THR A 15 6.69 -6.67 -5.74
C THR A 15 5.82 -7.60 -4.89
N LEU A 16 5.32 -7.17 -3.73
CA LEU A 16 4.30 -7.90 -2.97
C LEU A 16 2.99 -8.01 -3.75
N ILE A 17 2.58 -6.93 -4.40
CA ILE A 17 1.41 -6.93 -5.28
C ILE A 17 1.70 -7.72 -6.58
N HIS A 18 2.92 -7.67 -7.09
CA HIS A 18 3.30 -8.29 -8.36
C HIS A 18 3.60 -9.78 -8.26
N HIS A 19 4.13 -10.28 -7.15
CA HIS A 19 4.54 -11.68 -7.02
C HIS A 19 3.38 -12.64 -6.72
N GLU A 20 2.27 -12.15 -6.18
CA GLU A 20 1.06 -12.98 -6.02
C GLU A 20 0.23 -13.12 -7.31
N ILE A 21 0.58 -12.37 -8.38
CA ILE A 21 -0.13 -12.37 -9.65
C ILE A 21 0.67 -13.07 -10.75
N HIS A 22 1.68 -13.88 -10.44
CA HIS A 22 2.31 -14.73 -11.45
C HIS A 22 1.37 -15.89 -11.73
N ILE A 23 0.50 -15.67 -12.71
CA ILE A 23 -0.53 -16.58 -13.20
C ILE A 23 0.16 -17.69 -14.02
N SER A 24 0.29 -18.86 -13.42
CA SER A 24 0.74 -20.06 -14.15
C SER A 24 -0.40 -20.87 -14.77
N ASP A 25 -1.70 -20.49 -14.56
CA ASP A 25 -2.84 -21.36 -14.92
C ASP A 25 -4.05 -20.67 -15.59
N ILE A 26 -3.86 -19.64 -16.42
CA ILE A 26 -4.97 -19.09 -17.23
C ILE A 26 -4.98 -19.74 -18.60
N GLN A 27 -6.12 -20.36 -18.94
CA GLN A 27 -6.32 -21.23 -20.10
C GLN A 27 -6.59 -20.52 -21.45
N SER A 28 -6.54 -19.17 -21.55
CA SER A 28 -6.66 -18.51 -22.84
C SER A 28 -5.69 -17.36 -23.04
N ASP A 29 -5.09 -17.27 -24.24
CA ASP A 29 -4.11 -16.24 -24.58
C ASP A 29 -4.72 -14.82 -24.61
N SER A 30 -6.02 -14.69 -24.93
CA SER A 30 -6.73 -13.41 -24.94
C SER A 30 -6.96 -12.83 -23.53
N ASP A 31 -7.21 -13.69 -22.55
CA ASP A 31 -7.38 -13.26 -21.15
C ASP A 31 -6.05 -12.85 -20.53
N ARG A 32 -4.95 -13.48 -20.96
CA ARG A 32 -3.59 -13.09 -20.57
C ARG A 32 -3.19 -11.69 -21.03
N GLU A 33 -3.40 -11.35 -22.29
CA GLU A 33 -3.07 -10.02 -22.83
C GLU A 33 -3.88 -8.90 -22.14
N ILE A 34 -5.16 -9.14 -21.84
CA ILE A 34 -6.01 -8.17 -21.13
C ILE A 34 -5.55 -8.00 -19.68
N MET A 35 -5.17 -9.09 -18.99
CA MET A 35 -4.72 -9.06 -17.59
C MET A 35 -3.33 -8.43 -17.46
N GLU A 36 -2.37 -8.79 -18.32
CA GLU A 36 -1.03 -8.18 -18.32
C GLU A 36 -1.08 -6.67 -18.61
N GLY A 37 -1.95 -6.22 -19.52
CA GLY A 37 -2.17 -4.80 -19.78
C GLY A 37 -2.79 -4.05 -18.60
N GLN A 38 -3.72 -4.70 -17.87
CA GLN A 38 -4.36 -4.11 -16.69
C GLN A 38 -3.43 -4.04 -15.48
N GLU A 39 -2.62 -5.06 -15.25
CA GLU A 39 -1.62 -5.09 -14.18
C GLU A 39 -0.54 -4.03 -14.38
N GLY A 40 -0.06 -3.87 -15.60
CA GLY A 40 0.89 -2.80 -15.95
C GLY A 40 0.32 -1.41 -15.64
N SER A 41 -0.95 -1.17 -15.96
CA SER A 41 -1.63 0.09 -15.68
C SER A 41 -1.82 0.33 -14.18
N GLN A 42 -2.20 -0.70 -13.41
CA GLN A 42 -2.35 -0.61 -11.95
C GLN A 42 -1.03 -0.25 -11.27
N GLN A 43 0.07 -0.87 -11.70
CA GLN A 43 1.40 -0.59 -11.19
C GLN A 43 1.82 0.85 -11.49
N LEU A 44 1.58 1.33 -12.70
CA LEU A 44 1.90 2.71 -13.09
C LEU A 44 1.17 3.75 -12.23
N GLN A 45 -0.09 3.52 -11.88
CA GLN A 45 -0.86 4.44 -11.04
C GLN A 45 -0.32 4.51 -9.60
N LEU A 46 0.08 3.38 -9.01
CA LEU A 46 0.69 3.37 -7.66
C LEU A 46 2.07 4.05 -7.67
N ILE A 47 2.85 3.86 -8.74
CA ILE A 47 4.12 4.57 -8.94
C ILE A 47 3.88 6.07 -9.04
N LEU A 48 2.92 6.50 -9.85
CA LEU A 48 2.55 7.90 -9.98
C LEU A 48 2.13 8.50 -8.64
N ALA A 49 1.29 7.79 -7.89
CA ALA A 49 0.85 8.20 -6.57
C ALA A 49 2.01 8.39 -5.58
N HIS A 50 3.03 7.51 -5.64
CA HIS A 50 4.24 7.64 -4.83
C HIS A 50 5.11 8.83 -5.28
N LYS A 51 5.31 9.02 -6.59
CA LYS A 51 6.03 10.18 -7.13
C LYS A 51 5.37 11.50 -6.72
N LEU A 52 4.04 11.58 -6.76
CA LEU A 52 3.29 12.74 -6.28
C LEU A 52 3.52 13.00 -4.78
N PHE A 53 3.55 11.95 -3.98
CA PHE A 53 3.88 12.07 -2.56
C PHE A 53 5.30 12.60 -2.35
N LEU A 54 6.31 12.06 -3.05
CA LEU A 54 7.69 12.52 -2.95
C LEU A 54 7.84 13.97 -3.42
N LEU A 55 7.14 14.38 -4.47
CA LEU A 55 7.17 15.74 -4.99
C LEU A 55 6.74 16.79 -3.94
N THR A 56 5.76 16.43 -3.10
CA THR A 56 5.28 17.29 -2.01
C THR A 56 6.05 17.10 -0.70
N HIS A 57 7.01 16.17 -0.65
CA HIS A 57 7.69 15.82 0.57
C HIS A 57 8.85 16.78 0.91
N PRO A 58 8.95 17.29 2.16
CA PRO A 58 9.97 18.28 2.53
C PRO A 58 11.41 17.73 2.59
N ILE A 59 11.59 16.41 2.74
CA ILE A 59 12.92 15.76 2.84
C ILE A 59 13.57 15.60 1.46
N VAL A 60 12.78 15.57 0.38
CA VAL A 60 13.28 15.40 -0.98
C VAL A 60 13.95 16.70 -1.45
N ALA A 61 15.15 16.60 -1.99
CA ALA A 61 15.91 17.75 -2.48
C ALA A 61 15.22 18.42 -3.70
N ASP A 62 15.32 19.73 -3.80
CA ASP A 62 14.65 20.49 -4.86
C ASP A 62 15.11 20.09 -6.27
N ILE A 63 16.36 19.67 -6.43
CA ILE A 63 16.90 19.14 -7.69
C ILE A 63 16.18 17.87 -8.13
N GLU A 64 15.94 16.95 -7.17
CA GLU A 64 15.20 15.71 -7.44
C GLU A 64 13.72 15.99 -7.75
N LYS A 65 13.14 17.02 -7.13
CA LYS A 65 11.76 17.44 -7.41
C LYS A 65 11.56 17.94 -8.83
N VAL A 66 12.56 18.55 -9.45
CA VAL A 66 12.47 19.00 -10.84
C VAL A 66 12.30 17.79 -11.77
N GLN A 67 13.12 16.74 -11.58
CA GLN A 67 13.02 15.53 -12.38
C GLN A 67 11.70 14.80 -12.11
N LEU A 68 11.31 14.64 -10.84
CA LEU A 68 10.02 14.02 -10.46
C LEU A 68 8.83 14.75 -11.06
N ARG A 69 8.88 16.09 -11.13
CA ARG A 69 7.81 16.91 -11.72
C ARG A 69 7.65 16.61 -13.22
N GLN A 70 8.75 16.48 -13.96
CA GLN A 70 8.70 16.12 -15.37
C GLN A 70 8.14 14.70 -15.55
N GLU A 71 8.64 13.73 -14.80
CA GLU A 71 8.17 12.33 -14.86
C GLU A 71 6.68 12.20 -14.54
N VAL A 72 6.17 12.98 -13.58
CA VAL A 72 4.75 13.04 -13.23
C VAL A 72 3.93 13.64 -14.37
N LEU A 73 4.41 14.74 -14.96
CA LEU A 73 3.72 15.38 -16.09
C LEU A 73 3.66 14.46 -17.31
N ASP A 74 4.76 13.78 -17.62
CA ASP A 74 4.82 12.83 -18.73
C ASP A 74 3.83 11.68 -18.55
N ALA A 75 3.73 11.13 -17.33
CA ALA A 75 2.76 10.08 -17.01
C ALA A 75 1.30 10.56 -17.11
N ILE A 76 1.01 11.77 -16.62
CA ILE A 76 -0.32 12.40 -16.71
C ILE A 76 -0.74 12.60 -18.18
N VAL A 77 0.19 13.06 -19.02
CA VAL A 77 -0.10 13.29 -20.44
C VAL A 77 -0.24 11.98 -21.21
N ALA A 78 0.55 10.95 -20.84
CA ALA A 78 0.50 9.64 -21.50
C ALA A 78 -0.88 8.94 -21.32
N ASP A 79 -1.48 9.05 -20.14
CA ASP A 79 -2.77 8.43 -19.81
C ASP A 79 -3.96 9.40 -19.87
N ASP A 80 -3.77 10.61 -20.40
CA ASP A 80 -4.78 11.67 -20.54
C ASP A 80 -5.50 11.99 -19.21
N MET A 81 -4.76 12.07 -18.10
CA MET A 81 -5.30 12.25 -16.74
C MET A 81 -5.69 13.72 -16.47
N ALA A 82 -6.58 14.32 -17.29
CA ALA A 82 -7.00 15.72 -17.14
C ALA A 82 -7.57 16.06 -15.75
N PRO A 83 -8.43 15.23 -15.10
CA PRO A 83 -8.96 15.55 -13.77
C PRO A 83 -7.85 15.64 -12.70
N LEU A 84 -6.85 14.76 -12.78
CA LEU A 84 -5.69 14.80 -11.87
C LEU A 84 -4.83 16.04 -12.14
N TYR A 85 -4.58 16.36 -13.41
CA TYR A 85 -3.79 17.53 -13.80
C TYR A 85 -4.39 18.84 -13.27
N GLU A 86 -5.70 19.02 -13.41
CA GLU A 86 -6.42 20.17 -12.84
C GLU A 86 -6.30 20.25 -11.33
N THR A 87 -6.44 19.12 -10.64
CA THR A 87 -6.31 19.06 -9.18
C THR A 87 -4.90 19.44 -8.73
N LEU A 88 -3.87 18.95 -9.42
CA LEU A 88 -2.47 19.26 -9.10
C LEU A 88 -2.12 20.73 -9.40
N ALA A 89 -2.65 21.28 -10.47
CA ALA A 89 -2.48 22.69 -10.81
C ALA A 89 -3.21 23.61 -9.77
N ALA A 90 -4.43 23.26 -9.37
CA ALA A 90 -5.15 24.00 -8.33
C ALA A 90 -4.40 24.01 -6.99
N ASN A 91 -3.67 22.94 -6.68
CA ASN A 91 -2.83 22.83 -5.48
C ASN A 91 -1.40 23.38 -5.68
N SER A 92 -1.11 24.06 -6.78
CA SER A 92 0.21 24.61 -7.11
C SER A 92 1.37 23.58 -7.12
N VAL A 93 1.06 22.32 -7.41
CA VAL A 93 2.06 21.26 -7.55
C VAL A 93 2.67 21.23 -8.94
N LEU A 94 1.84 21.49 -9.97
CA LEU A 94 2.22 21.60 -11.37
C LEU A 94 1.72 22.91 -11.96
N ASP A 95 2.42 23.42 -12.98
CA ASP A 95 1.95 24.55 -13.75
C ASP A 95 0.89 24.11 -14.77
N LEU A 96 -0.19 24.89 -14.90
CA LEU A 96 -1.29 24.57 -15.79
C LEU A 96 -1.02 25.06 -17.21
N ASP A 97 -0.86 24.14 -18.15
CA ASP A 97 -0.86 24.43 -19.58
C ASP A 97 -2.25 24.13 -20.17
N GLN A 98 -2.93 25.20 -20.59
CA GLN A 98 -4.27 25.10 -21.15
C GLN A 98 -4.34 24.32 -22.46
N SER A 99 -3.26 24.31 -23.25
CA SER A 99 -3.21 23.58 -24.53
C SER A 99 -3.14 22.07 -24.30
N ILE A 100 -2.32 21.64 -23.34
CA ILE A 100 -2.21 20.24 -22.93
C ILE A 100 -3.54 19.77 -22.33
N LEU A 101 -4.12 20.56 -21.44
CA LEU A 101 -5.40 20.24 -20.81
C LEU A 101 -6.54 20.10 -21.84
N ALA A 102 -6.64 21.04 -22.79
CA ALA A 102 -7.65 20.98 -23.85
C ALA A 102 -7.48 19.76 -24.75
N SER A 103 -6.24 19.39 -25.09
CA SER A 103 -5.93 18.19 -25.86
C SER A 103 -6.35 16.91 -25.12
N MET A 104 -6.01 16.77 -23.83
CA MET A 104 -6.42 15.63 -23.02
C MET A 104 -7.95 15.54 -22.90
N ARG A 105 -8.64 16.64 -22.67
CA ARG A 105 -10.11 16.66 -22.59
C ARG A 105 -10.77 16.21 -23.89
N ALA A 106 -10.27 16.71 -25.04
CA ALA A 106 -10.79 16.29 -26.33
C ALA A 106 -10.65 14.78 -26.57
N LYS A 107 -9.50 14.19 -26.20
CA LYS A 107 -9.29 12.74 -26.27
C LYS A 107 -10.20 11.97 -25.31
N ILE A 108 -10.38 12.46 -24.09
CA ILE A 108 -11.32 11.86 -23.11
C ILE A 108 -12.72 11.84 -23.68
N ASP A 109 -13.22 12.95 -24.23
CA ASP A 109 -14.56 13.06 -24.78
C ASP A 109 -14.76 12.11 -25.98
N GLU A 110 -13.76 12.00 -26.85
CA GLU A 110 -13.78 11.05 -27.96
C GLU A 110 -13.83 9.59 -27.49
N GLN A 111 -13.03 9.22 -26.48
CA GLN A 111 -13.02 7.86 -25.94
C GLN A 111 -14.32 7.53 -25.21
N LEU A 112 -14.85 8.47 -24.43
CA LEU A 112 -16.14 8.28 -23.75
C LEU A 112 -17.27 8.07 -24.75
N LYS A 113 -17.30 8.82 -25.84
CA LYS A 113 -18.28 8.64 -26.90
C LYS A 113 -18.21 7.22 -27.50
N LYS A 114 -17.00 6.74 -27.80
CA LYS A 114 -16.81 5.36 -28.31
C LYS A 114 -17.25 4.29 -27.32
N LEU A 115 -17.01 4.52 -26.01
CA LEU A 115 -17.44 3.60 -24.96
C LEU A 115 -18.95 3.62 -24.78
N ASP A 116 -19.59 4.78 -24.88
CA ASP A 116 -21.04 4.89 -24.79
C ASP A 116 -21.74 4.26 -26.01
N GLU A 117 -21.18 4.41 -27.21
CA GLU A 117 -21.64 3.72 -28.41
C GLU A 117 -21.53 2.19 -28.25
N LYS A 118 -20.43 1.67 -27.68
CA LYS A 118 -20.28 0.24 -27.40
C LYS A 118 -21.27 -0.27 -26.35
N ILE A 119 -21.57 0.52 -25.32
CA ILE A 119 -22.56 0.15 -24.30
C ILE A 119 -23.95 0.07 -24.95
N ALA A 120 -24.33 1.06 -25.76
CA ALA A 120 -25.64 1.08 -26.46
C ALA A 120 -25.77 -0.11 -27.40
N ASP A 121 -24.75 -0.41 -28.19
CA ASP A 121 -24.75 -1.59 -29.09
C ASP A 121 -24.86 -2.90 -28.30
N ALA A 122 -24.12 -3.01 -27.18
CA ALA A 122 -24.19 -4.20 -26.34
C ALA A 122 -25.57 -4.38 -25.69
N GLU A 123 -26.20 -3.32 -25.21
CA GLU A 123 -27.53 -3.35 -24.59
C GLU A 123 -28.64 -3.68 -25.61
N GLU A 124 -28.47 -3.30 -26.88
CA GLU A 124 -29.45 -3.57 -27.94
C GLU A 124 -29.28 -4.95 -28.60
N ASN A 125 -28.04 -5.39 -28.81
CA ASN A 125 -27.73 -6.50 -29.73
C ASN A 125 -27.04 -7.70 -29.09
N LEU A 126 -26.53 -7.59 -27.84
CA LEU A 126 -25.64 -8.59 -27.23
C LEU A 126 -26.20 -9.14 -25.91
N GLY A 127 -25.50 -10.13 -25.34
CA GLY A 127 -25.91 -10.76 -24.10
C GLY A 127 -25.47 -10.02 -22.84
N GLU A 128 -25.89 -10.50 -21.67
CA GLU A 128 -25.59 -9.88 -20.36
C GLU A 128 -24.09 -9.81 -20.06
N SER A 129 -23.31 -10.77 -20.59
CA SER A 129 -21.84 -10.78 -20.41
C SER A 129 -21.18 -9.61 -21.14
N GLU A 130 -21.54 -9.38 -22.37
CA GLU A 130 -21.02 -8.33 -23.24
C GLU A 130 -21.44 -6.94 -22.74
N VAL A 131 -22.69 -6.81 -22.26
CA VAL A 131 -23.18 -5.58 -21.59
C VAL A 131 -22.32 -5.26 -20.37
N ARG A 132 -22.05 -6.27 -19.51
CA ARG A 132 -21.17 -6.11 -18.36
C ARG A 132 -19.77 -5.68 -18.78
N GLU A 133 -19.19 -6.31 -19.81
CA GLU A 133 -17.84 -5.98 -20.30
C GLU A 133 -17.76 -4.57 -20.87
N ALA A 134 -18.76 -4.11 -21.59
CA ALA A 134 -18.84 -2.74 -22.08
C ALA A 134 -18.86 -1.72 -20.92
N HIS A 135 -19.67 -1.97 -19.88
CA HIS A 135 -19.68 -1.14 -18.68
C HIS A 135 -18.37 -1.22 -17.88
N LEU A 136 -17.74 -2.39 -17.80
CA LEU A 136 -16.43 -2.56 -17.17
C LEU A 136 -15.36 -1.75 -17.92
N ALA A 137 -15.33 -1.80 -19.25
CA ALA A 137 -14.38 -1.02 -20.05
C ALA A 137 -14.49 0.50 -19.75
N LYS A 138 -15.72 1.02 -19.60
CA LYS A 138 -15.94 2.42 -19.20
C LYS A 138 -15.46 2.70 -17.76
N SER A 139 -15.67 1.76 -16.83
CA SER A 139 -15.17 1.88 -15.45
C SER A 139 -13.64 1.93 -15.41
N LEU A 140 -12.98 1.04 -16.16
CA LEU A 140 -11.51 0.99 -16.26
C LEU A 140 -10.93 2.25 -16.92
N PHE A 141 -11.65 2.82 -17.89
CA PHE A 141 -11.27 4.10 -18.48
C PHE A 141 -11.27 5.23 -17.44
N TYR A 142 -12.31 5.37 -16.62
CA TYR A 142 -12.34 6.35 -15.54
C TYR A 142 -11.25 6.12 -14.49
N ILE A 143 -10.92 4.85 -14.18
CA ILE A 143 -9.82 4.51 -13.29
C ILE A 143 -8.48 4.94 -13.92
N ARG A 144 -8.28 4.69 -15.22
CA ARG A 144 -7.05 5.06 -15.93
C ARG A 144 -6.78 6.57 -15.89
N ILE A 145 -7.80 7.38 -16.17
CA ILE A 145 -7.69 8.85 -16.12
C ILE A 145 -7.74 9.41 -14.69
N VAL A 146 -7.85 8.52 -13.69
CA VAL A 146 -7.87 8.86 -12.25
C VAL A 146 -9.03 9.82 -11.90
N ASP A 147 -10.21 9.63 -12.50
CA ASP A 147 -11.44 10.33 -12.11
C ASP A 147 -12.18 9.49 -11.05
N LYS A 148 -11.89 9.75 -9.77
CA LYS A 148 -12.39 8.95 -8.64
C LYS A 148 -13.91 8.87 -8.61
N GLU A 149 -14.59 9.99 -8.75
CA GLU A 149 -16.04 10.07 -8.56
C GLU A 149 -16.77 9.32 -9.66
N LYS A 150 -16.41 9.59 -10.92
CA LYS A 150 -17.01 8.90 -12.07
C LYS A 150 -16.64 7.42 -12.12
N ALA A 151 -15.41 7.06 -11.71
CA ALA A 151 -15.01 5.66 -11.62
C ALA A 151 -15.87 4.89 -10.61
N LEU A 152 -16.07 5.44 -9.40
CA LEU A 152 -16.90 4.81 -8.37
C LEU A 152 -18.37 4.71 -8.76
N GLU A 153 -18.91 5.73 -9.45
CA GLU A 153 -20.27 5.69 -9.98
C GLU A 153 -20.42 4.59 -11.04
N GLN A 154 -19.50 4.56 -12.02
CA GLN A 154 -19.55 3.57 -13.10
C GLN A 154 -19.30 2.15 -12.59
N LEU A 155 -18.42 1.95 -11.59
CA LEU A 155 -18.22 0.65 -10.95
C LEU A 155 -19.51 0.12 -10.28
N LYS A 156 -20.32 1.00 -9.67
CA LYS A 156 -21.64 0.61 -9.12
C LYS A 156 -22.61 0.15 -10.23
N VAL A 157 -22.61 0.86 -11.35
CA VAL A 157 -23.43 0.45 -12.51
C VAL A 157 -22.96 -0.92 -13.01
N THR A 158 -21.65 -1.11 -13.20
CA THR A 158 -21.07 -2.40 -13.62
C THR A 158 -21.40 -3.52 -12.64
N GLU A 159 -21.35 -3.23 -11.34
CA GLU A 159 -21.71 -4.21 -10.30
C GLU A 159 -23.18 -4.67 -10.42
N SER A 160 -24.08 -3.76 -10.72
CA SER A 160 -25.51 -4.11 -10.93
C SER A 160 -25.75 -5.04 -12.12
N LYS A 161 -24.85 -5.00 -13.10
CA LYS A 161 -24.85 -5.87 -14.29
C LYS A 161 -24.02 -7.15 -14.11
N THR A 162 -23.41 -7.35 -12.95
CA THR A 162 -22.51 -8.48 -12.66
C THR A 162 -23.19 -9.49 -11.74
N VAL A 163 -23.31 -10.73 -12.19
CA VAL A 163 -23.95 -11.81 -11.43
C VAL A 163 -22.91 -12.64 -10.68
N VAL A 164 -21.79 -12.96 -11.33
CA VAL A 164 -20.76 -13.88 -10.81
C VAL A 164 -19.99 -13.23 -9.64
N VAL A 165 -19.93 -13.94 -8.50
CA VAL A 165 -19.29 -13.46 -7.26
C VAL A 165 -17.82 -13.10 -7.46
N GLY A 166 -17.05 -13.94 -8.17
CA GLY A 166 -15.65 -13.65 -8.47
C GLY A 166 -15.47 -12.32 -9.23
N GLN A 167 -16.30 -12.06 -10.24
CA GLN A 167 -16.27 -10.80 -10.98
C GLN A 167 -16.67 -9.59 -10.12
N LYS A 168 -17.60 -9.76 -9.15
CA LYS A 168 -17.90 -8.72 -8.15
C LYS A 168 -16.70 -8.43 -7.26
N MET A 169 -15.92 -9.46 -6.89
CA MET A 169 -14.69 -9.26 -6.13
C MET A 169 -13.66 -8.45 -6.93
N ASP A 170 -13.54 -8.66 -8.25
CA ASP A 170 -12.63 -7.88 -9.09
C ASP A 170 -13.02 -6.40 -9.11
N LEU A 171 -14.32 -6.06 -9.15
CA LEU A 171 -14.79 -4.67 -9.03
C LEU A 171 -14.44 -4.05 -7.68
N VAL A 172 -14.45 -4.84 -6.62
CA VAL A 172 -14.01 -4.37 -5.29
C VAL A 172 -12.50 -4.12 -5.29
N PHE A 173 -11.68 -4.93 -5.95
CA PHE A 173 -10.25 -4.68 -6.08
C PHE A 173 -9.93 -3.40 -6.87
N TYR A 174 -10.69 -3.10 -7.93
CA TYR A 174 -10.58 -1.79 -8.61
C TYR A 174 -10.96 -0.62 -7.70
N THR A 175 -11.97 -0.80 -6.86
CA THR A 175 -12.35 0.21 -5.86
C THR A 175 -11.24 0.41 -4.81
N LEU A 176 -10.59 -0.69 -4.37
CA LEU A 176 -9.44 -0.64 -3.47
C LEU A 176 -8.26 0.11 -4.10
N GLN A 177 -7.98 -0.12 -5.37
CA GLN A 177 -6.93 0.60 -6.10
C GLN A 177 -7.14 2.12 -6.06
N LEU A 178 -8.36 2.59 -6.32
CA LEU A 178 -8.71 4.01 -6.18
C LEU A 178 -8.56 4.49 -4.73
N GLY A 179 -9.01 3.69 -3.77
CA GLY A 179 -8.85 3.98 -2.34
C GLY A 179 -7.39 4.19 -1.95
N PHE A 180 -6.50 3.31 -2.40
CA PHE A 180 -5.06 3.43 -2.15
C PHE A 180 -4.44 4.61 -2.91
N PHE A 181 -4.86 4.88 -4.14
CA PHE A 181 -4.37 6.03 -4.89
C PHE A 181 -4.69 7.34 -4.16
N TYR A 182 -5.88 7.49 -3.61
CA TYR A 182 -6.33 8.70 -2.93
C TYR A 182 -6.09 8.70 -1.42
N MET A 183 -5.55 7.62 -0.83
CA MET A 183 -5.40 7.45 0.63
C MET A 183 -6.74 7.56 1.37
N ASP A 184 -7.82 7.10 0.76
CA ASP A 184 -9.16 7.08 1.34
C ASP A 184 -9.36 5.82 2.19
N PHE A 185 -8.98 5.91 3.47
CA PHE A 185 -9.03 4.78 4.39
C PHE A 185 -10.45 4.29 4.67
N ASP A 186 -11.46 5.16 4.59
CA ASP A 186 -12.86 4.76 4.74
C ASP A 186 -13.32 3.90 3.55
N LEU A 187 -12.96 4.32 2.35
CA LEU A 187 -13.22 3.56 1.13
C LEU A 187 -12.49 2.21 1.16
N ILE A 188 -11.22 2.19 1.57
CA ILE A 188 -10.41 0.97 1.70
C ILE A 188 -11.05 0.00 2.70
N SER A 189 -11.39 0.46 3.91
CA SER A 189 -11.98 -0.38 4.96
C SER A 189 -13.32 -0.99 4.53
N LYS A 190 -14.22 -0.18 3.97
CA LYS A 190 -15.52 -0.65 3.46
C LYS A 190 -15.35 -1.65 2.31
N SER A 191 -14.37 -1.45 1.45
CA SER A 191 -14.10 -2.35 0.33
C SER A 191 -13.54 -3.68 0.79
N ILE A 192 -12.64 -3.70 1.79
CA ILE A 192 -12.13 -4.93 2.40
C ILE A 192 -13.26 -5.72 3.08
N GLU A 193 -14.14 -5.06 3.83
CA GLU A 193 -15.31 -5.73 4.44
C GLU A 193 -16.25 -6.32 3.39
N LYS A 194 -16.48 -5.60 2.29
CA LYS A 194 -17.27 -6.08 1.17
C LYS A 194 -16.63 -7.29 0.49
N ALA A 195 -15.31 -7.25 0.26
CA ALA A 195 -14.58 -8.38 -0.32
C ALA A 195 -14.66 -9.63 0.57
N LYS A 196 -14.57 -9.48 1.90
CA LYS A 196 -14.74 -10.60 2.85
C LYS A 196 -16.11 -11.26 2.74
N LYS A 197 -17.17 -10.46 2.68
CA LYS A 197 -18.54 -10.99 2.52
C LYS A 197 -18.71 -11.73 1.20
N LEU A 198 -18.25 -11.14 0.10
CA LEU A 198 -18.30 -11.80 -1.21
C LEU A 198 -17.48 -13.10 -1.23
N PHE A 199 -16.35 -13.14 -0.52
CA PHE A 199 -15.55 -14.35 -0.42
C PHE A 199 -16.31 -15.49 0.29
N GLU A 200 -17.06 -15.19 1.36
CA GLU A 200 -17.90 -16.17 2.07
C GLU A 200 -19.02 -16.72 1.15
N GLU A 201 -19.48 -15.95 0.17
CA GLU A 201 -20.51 -16.35 -0.80
C GLU A 201 -19.97 -17.26 -1.91
N GLY A 202 -18.64 -17.34 -2.16
CA GLY A 202 -18.10 -18.21 -3.21
C GLY A 202 -16.80 -17.68 -3.88
N GLY A 203 -15.92 -17.06 -3.14
CA GLY A 203 -14.62 -16.62 -3.65
C GLY A 203 -13.64 -17.78 -3.88
N ASP A 204 -12.80 -17.66 -4.92
CA ASP A 204 -11.72 -18.60 -5.23
C ASP A 204 -10.44 -18.31 -4.40
N TRP A 205 -9.48 -19.24 -4.50
CA TRP A 205 -8.24 -19.18 -3.71
C TRP A 205 -7.32 -18.01 -4.11
N GLU A 206 -7.27 -17.65 -5.39
CA GLU A 206 -6.47 -16.55 -5.93
C GLU A 206 -6.93 -15.21 -5.37
N ARG A 207 -8.24 -14.93 -5.45
CA ARG A 207 -8.84 -13.72 -4.90
C ARG A 207 -8.72 -13.64 -3.39
N LYS A 208 -8.69 -14.80 -2.70
CA LYS A 208 -8.39 -14.86 -1.25
C LYS A 208 -7.00 -14.38 -0.93
N ASN A 209 -6.01 -14.81 -1.68
CA ASN A 209 -4.63 -14.38 -1.46
C ASN A 209 -4.47 -12.89 -1.73
N ARG A 210 -5.06 -12.40 -2.82
CA ARG A 210 -5.08 -10.97 -3.13
C ARG A 210 -5.73 -10.15 -2.02
N LEU A 211 -6.84 -10.62 -1.45
CA LEU A 211 -7.46 -9.97 -0.29
C LEU A 211 -6.56 -9.96 0.94
N LYS A 212 -5.85 -11.06 1.23
CA LYS A 212 -4.91 -11.12 2.35
C LYS A 212 -3.76 -10.12 2.26
N VAL A 213 -3.28 -9.81 1.04
CA VAL A 213 -2.26 -8.76 0.85
C VAL A 213 -2.79 -7.41 1.31
N TYR A 214 -4.00 -7.06 0.91
CA TYR A 214 -4.65 -5.81 1.36
C TYR A 214 -4.92 -5.80 2.87
N GLU A 215 -5.22 -6.95 3.48
CA GLU A 215 -5.38 -7.10 4.93
C GLU A 215 -4.06 -7.02 5.70
N GLY A 216 -2.96 -7.49 5.12
CA GLY A 216 -1.63 -7.54 5.75
C GLY A 216 -1.12 -6.18 6.21
N PHE A 217 -1.61 -5.09 5.64
CA PHE A 217 -1.33 -3.72 6.08
C PHE A 217 -1.95 -3.37 7.46
N ILE A 218 -2.85 -4.20 7.98
CA ILE A 218 -3.68 -3.87 9.17
C ILE A 218 -3.35 -4.76 10.37
N ILE A 219 -2.62 -5.86 10.23
CA ILE A 219 -2.54 -6.90 11.25
C ILE A 219 -1.26 -6.81 12.10
N SER A 220 -1.46 -6.64 13.42
CA SER A 220 -0.45 -6.95 14.44
C SER A 220 -0.38 -8.48 14.63
N LEU A 221 0.63 -9.13 14.04
CA LEU A 221 0.81 -10.58 14.15
C LEU A 221 1.59 -10.95 15.43
N ASP A 222 1.19 -12.03 16.10
CA ASP A 222 2.02 -12.68 17.12
C ASP A 222 3.28 -13.30 16.48
N ARG A 223 4.29 -13.63 17.32
CA ARG A 223 5.61 -14.10 16.86
C ARG A 223 5.54 -15.31 15.93
N VAL A 224 4.70 -16.29 16.24
CA VAL A 224 4.61 -17.54 15.45
C VAL A 224 3.95 -17.25 14.11
N SER A 225 2.87 -16.49 14.13
CA SER A 225 2.19 -16.04 12.91
C SER A 225 3.07 -15.12 12.06
N LEU A 226 3.87 -14.23 12.68
CA LEU A 226 4.83 -13.39 11.98
C LEU A 226 5.87 -14.24 11.26
N LYS A 227 6.45 -15.25 11.93
CA LYS A 227 7.44 -16.12 11.31
C LYS A 227 6.83 -16.89 10.14
N GLN A 228 5.75 -17.63 10.37
CA GLN A 228 5.14 -18.50 9.37
C GLN A 228 4.49 -17.76 8.20
N LYS A 229 3.83 -16.62 8.47
CA LYS A 229 3.04 -15.89 7.46
C LYS A 229 3.78 -14.77 6.77
N VAL A 230 4.88 -14.30 7.35
CA VAL A 230 5.65 -13.17 6.80
C VAL A 230 7.10 -13.57 6.52
N VAL A 231 7.86 -14.01 7.53
CA VAL A 231 9.31 -14.24 7.36
C VAL A 231 9.62 -15.42 6.45
N ASP A 232 8.87 -16.51 6.61
CA ASP A 232 9.06 -17.76 5.83
C ASP A 232 8.17 -17.82 4.58
N ALA A 233 7.36 -16.77 4.30
CA ALA A 233 6.51 -16.74 3.12
C ALA A 233 7.35 -16.55 1.85
N PRO A 234 7.18 -17.42 0.81
CA PRO A 234 7.97 -17.35 -0.42
C PRO A 234 7.89 -15.98 -1.09
N GLU A 235 6.72 -15.35 -1.07
CA GLU A 235 6.44 -14.05 -1.64
C GLU A 235 7.26 -12.94 -0.95
N ILE A 236 7.37 -13.00 0.36
CA ILE A 236 8.15 -12.05 1.15
C ILE A 236 9.65 -12.26 0.96
N LEU A 237 10.11 -13.51 0.84
CA LEU A 237 11.52 -13.82 0.65
C LEU A 237 12.10 -13.22 -0.65
N THR A 238 11.28 -13.06 -1.69
CA THR A 238 11.70 -12.41 -2.94
C THR A 238 11.89 -10.90 -2.82
N VAL A 239 11.20 -10.27 -1.88
CA VAL A 239 11.13 -8.81 -1.70
C VAL A 239 11.99 -8.33 -0.53
N ILE A 240 12.09 -9.13 0.53
CA ILE A 240 12.74 -8.77 1.78
C ILE A 240 14.20 -8.32 1.58
N GLY A 241 14.90 -8.92 0.61
CA GLY A 241 16.29 -8.56 0.26
C GLY A 241 16.42 -7.23 -0.50
N LYS A 242 15.34 -6.71 -1.05
CA LYS A 242 15.34 -5.45 -1.81
C LYS A 242 15.23 -4.22 -0.91
N ILE A 243 14.77 -4.42 0.33
CA ILE A 243 14.58 -3.34 1.31
C ILE A 243 15.72 -3.40 2.33
N PRO A 244 16.60 -2.40 2.37
CA PRO A 244 17.66 -2.35 3.35
C PRO A 244 17.12 -2.46 4.79
N HIS A 245 17.80 -3.23 5.64
CA HIS A 245 17.44 -3.49 7.04
C HIS A 245 16.15 -4.27 7.31
N LEU A 246 15.29 -4.53 6.32
CA LEU A 246 14.02 -5.23 6.56
C LEU A 246 14.23 -6.69 6.97
N SER A 247 15.13 -7.40 6.30
CA SER A 247 15.47 -8.79 6.64
C SER A 247 16.04 -8.90 8.05
N GLU A 248 16.99 -8.02 8.40
CA GLU A 248 17.58 -7.97 9.74
C GLU A 248 16.55 -7.62 10.82
N PHE A 249 15.66 -6.66 10.52
CA PHE A 249 14.56 -6.26 11.40
C PHE A 249 13.63 -7.44 11.72
N LEU A 250 13.14 -8.15 10.70
CA LEU A 250 12.21 -9.25 10.88
C LEU A 250 12.87 -10.47 11.57
N ASN A 251 14.06 -10.87 11.11
CA ASN A 251 14.77 -12.00 11.68
C ASN A 251 15.17 -11.75 13.14
N SER A 252 15.72 -10.57 13.45
CA SER A 252 16.12 -10.24 14.82
C SER A 252 14.90 -10.16 15.78
N LEU A 253 13.73 -9.74 15.30
CA LEU A 253 12.49 -9.79 16.08
C LEU A 253 12.07 -11.24 16.37
N CYS A 254 12.13 -12.12 15.37
CA CYS A 254 11.81 -13.54 15.55
C CYS A 254 12.80 -14.27 16.45
N ASP A 255 14.10 -13.94 16.35
CA ASP A 255 15.16 -14.60 17.09
C ASP A 255 15.46 -13.96 18.47
N CYS A 256 14.66 -12.96 18.87
CA CYS A 256 14.83 -12.22 20.13
C CYS A 256 16.21 -11.52 20.24
N GLN A 257 16.80 -11.12 19.11
CA GLN A 257 18.07 -10.39 19.06
C GLN A 257 17.81 -8.87 19.17
N TYR A 258 17.45 -8.42 20.35
CA TYR A 258 16.90 -7.07 20.58
C TYR A 258 17.85 -5.94 20.22
N LYS A 259 19.18 -6.11 20.36
CA LYS A 259 20.17 -5.10 19.96
C LYS A 259 20.19 -4.92 18.44
N SER A 260 20.28 -6.02 17.69
CA SER A 260 20.23 -6.00 16.21
C SER A 260 18.89 -5.45 15.71
N PHE A 261 17.80 -5.83 16.39
CA PHE A 261 16.46 -5.30 16.10
C PHE A 261 16.43 -3.77 16.20
N PHE A 262 16.93 -3.17 17.28
CA PHE A 262 16.92 -1.72 17.45
C PHE A 262 17.79 -0.99 16.41
N SER A 263 18.92 -1.58 16.03
CA SER A 263 19.78 -1.06 14.97
C SER A 263 19.07 -1.07 13.61
N ALA A 264 18.50 -2.22 13.23
CA ALA A 264 17.75 -2.36 11.99
C ALA A 264 16.50 -1.47 11.97
N PHE A 265 15.79 -1.36 13.10
CA PHE A 265 14.61 -0.50 13.24
C PHE A 265 14.96 0.99 13.07
N ALA A 266 16.12 1.42 13.61
CA ALA A 266 16.60 2.76 13.37
C ALA A 266 16.91 3.02 11.88
N GLY A 267 17.54 2.05 11.20
CA GLY A 267 17.81 2.12 9.76
C GLY A 267 16.53 2.18 8.90
N LEU A 268 15.45 1.48 9.29
CA LEU A 268 14.16 1.52 8.62
C LEU A 268 13.40 2.84 8.81
N THR A 269 13.74 3.62 9.84
CA THR A 269 12.99 4.84 10.19
C THR A 269 12.89 5.83 9.03
N GLU A 270 14.02 6.10 8.35
CA GLU A 270 14.02 7.06 7.21
C GLU A 270 13.19 6.55 6.05
N GLN A 271 13.21 5.26 5.83
CA GLN A 271 12.47 4.61 4.77
C GLN A 271 10.96 4.63 5.05
N ILE A 272 10.54 4.34 6.29
CA ILE A 272 9.14 4.45 6.71
C ILE A 272 8.63 5.89 6.56
N LYS A 273 9.46 6.88 6.80
CA LYS A 273 9.12 8.30 6.58
C LYS A 273 8.93 8.65 5.11
N LEU A 274 9.65 7.98 4.21
CA LEU A 274 9.54 8.15 2.76
C LEU A 274 8.45 7.27 2.14
N ASP A 275 7.87 6.34 2.91
CA ASP A 275 6.75 5.53 2.46
C ASP A 275 5.43 6.30 2.58
N ARG A 276 4.68 6.37 1.47
CA ARG A 276 3.43 7.12 1.38
C ARG A 276 2.37 6.62 2.35
N TYR A 277 2.28 5.30 2.55
CA TYR A 277 1.24 4.65 3.35
C TYR A 277 1.60 4.59 4.83
N LEU A 278 2.87 4.36 5.16
CA LEU A 278 3.34 4.24 6.55
C LEU A 278 3.58 5.60 7.22
N ARG A 279 3.94 6.62 6.45
CA ARG A 279 4.24 7.95 7.00
C ARG A 279 3.11 8.57 7.84
N PRO A 280 1.83 8.58 7.43
CA PRO A 280 0.76 9.16 8.24
C PRO A 280 0.63 8.48 9.61
N HIS A 281 1.00 7.20 9.67
CA HIS A 281 0.93 6.36 10.86
C HIS A 281 2.29 6.15 11.53
N PHE A 282 3.34 6.87 11.09
CA PHE A 282 4.72 6.68 11.55
C PHE A 282 4.85 6.62 13.09
N ARG A 283 4.29 7.63 13.81
CA ARG A 283 4.37 7.68 15.27
C ARG A 283 3.63 6.52 15.94
N TYR A 284 2.50 6.13 15.39
CA TYR A 284 1.73 4.98 15.86
C TYR A 284 2.51 3.69 15.64
N TYR A 285 2.99 3.46 14.42
CA TYR A 285 3.77 2.29 14.05
C TYR A 285 5.02 2.13 14.91
N MET A 286 5.82 3.18 15.06
CA MET A 286 7.03 3.19 15.90
C MET A 286 6.73 2.85 17.36
N ARG A 287 5.58 3.24 17.88
CA ARG A 287 5.14 2.91 19.23
C ARG A 287 4.68 1.45 19.36
N GLU A 288 3.80 1.01 18.46
CA GLU A 288 3.23 -0.35 18.55
C GLU A 288 4.31 -1.43 18.37
N VAL A 289 5.23 -1.26 17.43
CA VAL A 289 6.38 -2.16 17.24
C VAL A 289 7.20 -2.27 18.53
N ARG A 290 7.53 -1.15 19.17
CA ARG A 290 8.27 -1.16 20.45
C ARG A 290 7.46 -1.81 21.58
N THR A 291 6.16 -1.58 21.64
CA THR A 291 5.27 -2.24 22.61
C THR A 291 5.35 -3.77 22.48
N VAL A 292 5.27 -4.29 21.27
CA VAL A 292 5.37 -5.73 20.98
C VAL A 292 6.72 -6.28 21.46
N VAL A 293 7.81 -5.60 21.12
CA VAL A 293 9.18 -6.03 21.45
C VAL A 293 9.44 -6.01 22.95
N TYR A 294 9.02 -4.95 23.65
CA TYR A 294 9.13 -4.89 25.10
C TYR A 294 8.28 -5.95 25.80
N SER A 295 7.05 -6.17 25.32
CA SER A 295 6.19 -7.23 25.83
C SER A 295 6.81 -8.61 25.62
N GLN A 296 7.41 -8.86 24.45
CA GLN A 296 8.11 -10.10 24.13
C GLN A 296 9.29 -10.35 25.06
N PHE A 297 10.10 -9.32 25.31
CA PHE A 297 11.25 -9.40 26.24
C PHE A 297 10.81 -9.68 27.66
N LEU A 298 9.79 -8.99 28.16
CA LEU A 298 9.32 -9.09 29.53
C LEU A 298 8.57 -10.38 29.84
N LYS A 299 7.93 -10.99 28.83
CA LYS A 299 7.02 -12.15 29.01
C LYS A 299 7.61 -13.32 29.82
N PRO A 300 8.88 -13.74 29.66
CA PRO A 300 9.45 -14.86 30.41
C PRO A 300 9.85 -14.50 31.84
N TYR A 301 9.88 -13.24 32.23
CA TYR A 301 10.42 -12.78 33.52
C TYR A 301 9.31 -12.40 34.51
N LYS A 302 9.47 -12.78 35.77
CA LYS A 302 8.68 -12.23 36.88
C LYS A 302 9.19 -10.87 37.33
N SER A 303 10.52 -10.68 37.27
CA SER A 303 11.21 -9.42 37.53
C SER A 303 12.50 -9.38 36.71
N VAL A 304 12.90 -8.19 36.27
CA VAL A 304 14.14 -7.97 35.52
C VAL A 304 14.70 -6.61 35.90
N ALA A 305 16.04 -6.53 36.05
CA ALA A 305 16.70 -5.27 36.28
C ALA A 305 16.67 -4.38 35.02
N ILE A 306 16.45 -3.08 35.18
CA ILE A 306 16.40 -2.12 34.05
C ILE A 306 17.73 -2.11 33.31
N GLU A 307 18.88 -2.23 34.04
CA GLU A 307 20.21 -2.34 33.48
C GLU A 307 20.37 -3.56 32.55
N ALA A 308 19.80 -4.71 32.95
CA ALA A 308 19.85 -5.92 32.15
C ALA A 308 19.04 -5.74 30.85
N MET A 309 17.88 -5.09 30.93
CA MET A 309 17.08 -4.76 29.77
C MET A 309 17.79 -3.76 28.86
N ALA A 310 18.34 -2.68 29.40
CA ALA A 310 19.10 -1.69 28.64
C ALA A 310 20.28 -2.33 27.90
N LYS A 311 21.02 -3.23 28.55
CA LYS A 311 22.12 -4.00 27.94
C LYS A 311 21.62 -4.91 26.81
N ALA A 312 20.50 -5.60 27.00
CA ALA A 312 19.91 -6.49 25.99
C ALA A 312 19.48 -5.73 24.72
N PHE A 313 18.98 -4.50 24.89
CA PHE A 313 18.56 -3.65 23.80
C PHE A 313 19.69 -2.78 23.22
N GLY A 314 20.84 -2.70 23.89
CA GLY A 314 21.98 -1.89 23.47
C GLY A 314 21.73 -0.38 23.56
N VAL A 315 20.93 0.04 24.54
CA VAL A 315 20.54 1.43 24.80
C VAL A 315 20.90 1.84 26.23
N THR A 316 20.72 3.13 26.59
CA THR A 316 20.98 3.59 27.94
C THR A 316 19.87 3.23 28.92
N VAL A 317 20.20 3.15 30.21
CA VAL A 317 19.26 2.85 31.30
C VAL A 317 18.19 3.92 31.37
N GLU A 318 18.57 5.18 31.24
CA GLU A 318 17.69 6.35 31.28
C GLU A 318 16.66 6.29 30.13
N PHE A 319 17.11 5.87 28.95
CA PHE A 319 16.21 5.70 27.80
C PHE A 319 15.15 4.65 28.09
N ILE A 320 15.54 3.46 28.58
CA ILE A 320 14.60 2.38 28.89
C ILE A 320 13.66 2.77 30.03
N ASP A 321 14.16 3.38 31.11
CA ASP A 321 13.31 3.83 32.24
C ASP A 321 12.23 4.82 31.77
N LEU A 322 12.62 5.79 30.95
CA LEU A 322 11.69 6.79 30.40
C LEU A 322 10.66 6.15 29.45
N GLU A 323 11.13 5.26 28.56
CA GLU A 323 10.26 4.55 27.61
C GLU A 323 9.24 3.68 28.35
N LEU A 324 9.70 2.80 29.25
CA LEU A 324 8.82 1.92 30.01
C LEU A 324 7.80 2.72 30.84
N SER A 325 8.26 3.79 31.50
CA SER A 325 7.35 4.66 32.28
C SER A 325 6.22 5.21 31.40
N ARG A 326 6.52 5.66 30.17
CA ARG A 326 5.52 6.15 29.21
C ARG A 326 4.58 5.06 28.73
N PHE A 327 5.09 3.88 28.42
CA PHE A 327 4.26 2.76 27.94
C PHE A 327 3.36 2.19 29.04
N ILE A 328 3.83 2.15 30.29
CA ILE A 328 3.05 1.74 31.45
C ILE A 328 1.96 2.78 31.72
N ALA A 329 2.28 4.07 31.74
CA ALA A 329 1.32 5.15 31.95
C ALA A 329 0.23 5.17 30.85
N ALA A 330 0.59 4.80 29.62
CA ALA A 330 -0.36 4.66 28.50
C ALA A 330 -1.16 3.34 28.52
N GLY A 331 -0.98 2.46 29.53
CA GLY A 331 -1.68 1.17 29.62
C GLY A 331 -1.25 0.14 28.57
N LYS A 332 -0.11 0.36 27.89
CA LYS A 332 0.41 -0.52 26.83
C LYS A 332 1.25 -1.68 27.35
N LEU A 333 1.83 -1.54 28.52
CA LEU A 333 2.62 -2.59 29.21
C LEU A 333 2.03 -2.85 30.59
N HIS A 334 1.74 -4.11 30.87
CA HIS A 334 1.21 -4.55 32.17
C HIS A 334 2.34 -4.96 33.12
N CYS A 335 3.20 -4.02 33.47
CA CYS A 335 4.30 -4.22 34.43
C CYS A 335 4.39 -3.00 35.36
N LYS A 336 5.23 -3.12 36.39
CA LYS A 336 5.50 -2.06 37.37
C LYS A 336 7.00 -1.84 37.45
N ILE A 337 7.41 -0.58 37.56
CA ILE A 337 8.81 -0.21 37.83
C ILE A 337 8.95 -0.02 39.35
N ASP A 338 9.81 -0.82 39.96
CA ASP A 338 10.17 -0.66 41.36
C ASP A 338 11.40 0.26 41.44
N LYS A 339 11.24 1.44 42.04
CA LYS A 339 12.32 2.43 42.24
C LYS A 339 12.93 2.39 43.64
N VAL A 340 12.49 1.44 44.48
CA VAL A 340 12.91 1.42 45.91
C VAL A 340 14.35 0.92 46.11
N HIS A 341 14.96 0.28 45.11
CA HIS A 341 16.29 -0.31 45.22
C HIS A 341 17.42 0.46 44.49
N VAL A 342 17.25 1.76 44.24
CA VAL A 342 18.40 2.59 43.88
C VAL A 342 19.14 3.01 45.16
N VAL A 343 19.82 2.06 45.78
CA VAL A 343 20.87 2.41 46.76
C VAL A 343 22.00 2.97 45.96
N LYS A 344 22.19 4.28 46.06
CA LYS A 344 23.44 4.93 45.65
C LYS A 344 24.53 4.43 46.59
N ASN A 345 25.42 3.58 46.08
CA ASN A 345 26.77 3.45 46.61
C ASN A 345 27.68 4.45 45.91
#